data_a2b8a657dadd14516791041b9bb8588a
#
_entry.id   a2b8a657dadd14516791041b9bb8588a
#
_cell.length_a   1.000
_cell.length_b   1.000
_cell.length_c   1.000
_cell.angle_alpha   90.00
_cell.angle_beta   90.00
_cell.angle_gamma   90.00
#
_symmetry.space_group_name_H-M   'P 1'
#
loop_
_entity.id
_entity.type
_entity.pdbx_description
1 polymer ?
#
loop_
_entity_poly.entity_id
_entity_poly.type
_entity_poly.pdbx_seq_one_letter_code
_entity_poly.pdbx_strand_id
1 'polypeptide(L)'
;MFDAPAQAPPWKPTPVVHVSPATSRAAPLDLASASLGQDGTKLKLVITTRGTYKPAKLKTRGRRVLCLDLSYRRPRATVALCVGNLRGRLVLRRRPLGSSGPATRIAATVTRKASRLTATFTPVDAGLPFGSLRWSVRSRWDGGADALPRRGTIAARARLLATPRCFGAAALDARTPCTNPALRAVVTPTPEQALLTPGEPCDVVPYPMLIPCHLGVAPSQAREWVALVGDSHAEHWRAALDVVAQARRWRVVSIARAGCPLTDRPVRHFPAAQAAECQSWNVAARQWLADHPQVRTVFVSAHHVSLFAGDAVAGYRSAWQSLPSNVQRIYVLRDTPMRVNLKTSTCVERRLRAKQAIGFRCAEPRASAMPPDPHFDAARAPGDPRVRPIDLSNHLCTATTCPPVVGGVLVLKDSDHLTRAFSTTLGPYLLRALD
;
A
#
# COMPACT_ATOMS: atom_id res chain seq x y z
N MET A 1 -4.31 37.39 -21.04
CA MET A 1 -4.99 36.18 -21.50
C MET A 1 -4.01 35.06 -21.26
N PHE A 2 -4.17 34.28 -20.19
CA PHE A 2 -3.35 33.09 -19.93
C PHE A 2 -4.10 31.91 -20.54
N ASP A 3 -3.52 31.31 -21.58
CA ASP A 3 -4.04 30.10 -22.18
C ASP A 3 -4.18 29.02 -21.10
N ALA A 4 -5.38 28.48 -20.94
CA ALA A 4 -5.63 27.33 -20.11
C ALA A 4 -4.80 26.16 -20.67
N PRO A 5 -4.01 25.46 -19.84
CA PRO A 5 -3.22 24.34 -20.32
C PRO A 5 -4.17 23.31 -20.92
N ALA A 6 -3.87 22.89 -22.14
CA ALA A 6 -4.61 21.88 -22.87
C ALA A 6 -4.91 20.69 -21.95
N GLN A 7 -6.18 20.30 -21.88
CA GLN A 7 -6.62 19.15 -21.10
C GLN A 7 -5.77 17.95 -21.52
N ALA A 8 -5.07 17.34 -20.56
CA ALA A 8 -4.36 16.11 -20.81
C ALA A 8 -5.36 15.07 -21.39
N PRO A 9 -5.00 14.37 -22.48
CA PRO A 9 -5.91 13.40 -23.08
C PRO A 9 -6.39 12.41 -22.03
N PRO A 10 -7.62 11.88 -22.17
CA PRO A 10 -8.14 10.91 -21.23
C PRO A 10 -7.10 9.78 -21.09
N TRP A 11 -6.75 9.46 -19.87
CA TRP A 11 -5.64 8.55 -19.55
C TRP A 11 -6.02 7.11 -19.86
N LYS A 12 -6.04 6.79 -21.16
CA LYS A 12 -6.43 5.52 -21.77
C LYS A 12 -5.40 5.11 -22.82
N PRO A 13 -4.20 4.66 -22.40
CA PRO A 13 -3.23 4.17 -23.35
C PRO A 13 -3.80 2.98 -24.12
N THR A 14 -3.34 2.79 -25.35
CA THR A 14 -3.72 1.65 -26.19
C THR A 14 -3.45 0.34 -25.44
N PRO A 15 -4.45 -0.55 -25.30
CA PRO A 15 -4.26 -1.83 -24.64
C PRO A 15 -3.20 -2.67 -25.37
N VAL A 16 -2.33 -3.32 -24.60
CA VAL A 16 -1.43 -4.33 -25.16
C VAL A 16 -2.21 -5.62 -25.35
N VAL A 17 -2.21 -6.15 -26.56
CA VAL A 17 -2.97 -7.33 -26.96
C VAL A 17 -2.04 -8.45 -27.34
N HIS A 18 -2.32 -9.65 -26.83
CA HIS A 18 -1.72 -10.91 -27.28
C HIS A 18 -2.79 -11.79 -27.90
N VAL A 19 -2.52 -12.32 -29.07
CA VAL A 19 -3.38 -13.25 -29.80
C VAL A 19 -2.64 -14.57 -29.98
N SER A 20 -3.35 -15.68 -29.84
CA SER A 20 -2.84 -17.02 -30.15
C SER A 20 -3.51 -17.55 -31.39
N PRO A 21 -2.82 -17.79 -32.48
CA PRO A 21 -3.40 -18.42 -33.67
C PRO A 21 -3.59 -19.93 -33.49
N ALA A 22 -2.83 -20.56 -32.62
CA ALA A 22 -2.82 -22.01 -32.43
C ALA A 22 -3.61 -22.46 -31.20
N THR A 23 -4.18 -23.66 -31.26
CA THR A 23 -4.82 -24.34 -30.15
C THR A 23 -3.81 -24.91 -29.17
N SER A 24 -4.23 -25.08 -27.90
CA SER A 24 -3.46 -25.73 -26.85
C SER A 24 -4.26 -26.89 -26.24
N ARG A 25 -3.63 -27.64 -25.33
CA ARG A 25 -4.32 -28.70 -24.60
C ARG A 25 -5.09 -28.22 -23.36
N ALA A 26 -5.27 -26.90 -23.18
CA ALA A 26 -5.94 -26.30 -22.01
C ALA A 26 -7.47 -26.14 -22.20
N ALA A 27 -8.11 -26.91 -23.10
CA ALA A 27 -9.55 -26.84 -23.32
C ALA A 27 -10.34 -27.12 -22.02
N PRO A 28 -11.38 -26.31 -21.72
CA PRO A 28 -11.95 -25.18 -22.47
C PRO A 28 -11.28 -23.81 -22.19
N LEU A 29 -10.23 -23.76 -21.37
CA LEU A 29 -9.47 -22.52 -21.08
C LEU A 29 -8.33 -22.27 -22.07
N ASP A 30 -8.39 -22.85 -23.26
CA ASP A 30 -7.47 -22.55 -24.36
C ASP A 30 -7.57 -21.08 -24.73
N LEU A 31 -6.46 -20.34 -24.68
CA LEU A 31 -6.43 -18.91 -24.80
C LEU A 31 -6.45 -18.47 -26.29
N ALA A 32 -7.50 -17.76 -26.67
CA ALA A 32 -7.57 -17.13 -27.98
C ALA A 32 -6.88 -15.76 -27.97
N SER A 33 -7.15 -14.93 -26.98
CA SER A 33 -6.51 -13.62 -26.83
C SER A 33 -6.52 -13.17 -25.39
N ALA A 34 -5.60 -12.28 -25.08
CA ALA A 34 -5.60 -11.52 -23.83
C ALA A 34 -5.17 -10.08 -24.11
N SER A 35 -5.79 -9.11 -23.43
CA SER A 35 -5.38 -7.72 -23.47
C SER A 35 -5.35 -7.15 -22.08
N LEU A 36 -4.33 -6.33 -21.81
CA LEU A 36 -4.23 -5.53 -20.62
C LEU A 36 -4.13 -4.07 -21.02
N GLY A 37 -5.12 -3.30 -20.63
CA GLY A 37 -5.21 -1.87 -20.87
C GLY A 37 -5.43 -1.11 -19.58
N GLN A 38 -5.50 0.21 -19.69
CA GLN A 38 -5.73 1.10 -18.58
C GLN A 38 -6.87 2.05 -18.88
N ASP A 39 -7.65 2.35 -17.85
CA ASP A 39 -8.70 3.36 -17.87
C ASP A 39 -8.61 4.17 -16.58
N GLY A 40 -8.02 5.36 -16.65
CA GLY A 40 -7.69 6.17 -15.48
C GLY A 40 -6.72 5.42 -14.53
N THR A 41 -7.11 5.27 -13.27
CA THR A 41 -6.33 4.55 -12.25
C THR A 41 -6.51 3.03 -12.30
N LYS A 42 -7.38 2.51 -13.18
CA LYS A 42 -7.74 1.09 -13.22
C LYS A 42 -7.08 0.37 -14.37
N LEU A 43 -6.68 -0.86 -14.12
CA LEU A 43 -6.31 -1.82 -15.15
C LEU A 43 -7.55 -2.58 -15.61
N LYS A 44 -7.65 -2.78 -16.91
CA LYS A 44 -8.69 -3.58 -17.54
C LYS A 44 -8.05 -4.77 -18.25
N LEU A 45 -8.21 -5.94 -17.65
CA LEU A 45 -7.84 -7.21 -18.24
C LEU A 45 -9.03 -7.77 -19.03
N VAL A 46 -8.80 -8.17 -20.26
CA VAL A 46 -9.77 -8.94 -21.06
C VAL A 46 -9.08 -10.22 -21.48
N ILE A 47 -9.72 -11.36 -21.22
CA ILE A 47 -9.27 -12.68 -21.67
C ILE A 47 -10.38 -13.29 -22.49
N THR A 48 -10.05 -13.80 -23.68
CA THR A 48 -10.94 -14.58 -24.50
C THR A 48 -10.41 -16.00 -24.59
N THR A 49 -11.24 -16.99 -24.24
CA THR A 49 -10.94 -18.40 -24.40
C THR A 49 -11.62 -18.94 -25.65
N ARG A 50 -11.08 -20.03 -26.25
CA ARG A 50 -11.70 -20.68 -27.41
C ARG A 50 -12.96 -21.44 -27.01
N GLY A 51 -12.96 -22.06 -25.85
CA GLY A 51 -14.10 -22.77 -25.29
C GLY A 51 -14.83 -21.98 -24.21
N THR A 52 -16.03 -22.45 -23.86
CA THR A 52 -16.81 -21.97 -22.74
C THR A 52 -16.57 -22.88 -21.52
N TYR A 53 -16.60 -22.30 -20.32
CA TYR A 53 -16.37 -23.01 -19.07
C TYR A 53 -17.37 -22.57 -17.99
N LYS A 54 -17.62 -23.45 -17.02
CA LYS A 54 -18.43 -23.10 -15.84
C LYS A 54 -17.56 -22.36 -14.82
N PRO A 55 -17.85 -21.08 -14.48
CA PRO A 55 -17.04 -20.29 -13.56
C PRO A 55 -16.83 -20.95 -12.20
N ALA A 56 -17.82 -21.67 -11.70
CA ALA A 56 -17.74 -22.40 -10.44
C ALA A 56 -16.62 -23.45 -10.39
N LYS A 57 -16.15 -23.92 -11.54
CA LYS A 57 -15.06 -24.90 -11.63
C LYS A 57 -13.67 -24.27 -11.55
N LEU A 58 -13.56 -22.94 -11.65
CA LEU A 58 -12.28 -22.23 -11.53
C LEU A 58 -11.79 -22.28 -10.07
N LYS A 59 -10.51 -22.55 -9.90
CA LYS A 59 -9.76 -22.53 -8.65
C LYS A 59 -8.61 -21.53 -8.77
N THR A 60 -8.12 -21.06 -7.64
CA THR A 60 -6.92 -20.18 -7.63
C THR A 60 -5.62 -20.99 -7.68
N ARG A 61 -5.71 -22.31 -7.51
CA ARG A 61 -4.61 -23.27 -7.56
C ARG A 61 -5.07 -24.58 -8.19
N GLY A 62 -4.10 -25.42 -8.61
CA GLY A 62 -4.33 -26.77 -9.05
C GLY A 62 -4.65 -26.89 -10.54
N ARG A 63 -5.61 -27.77 -10.87
CA ARG A 63 -5.82 -28.22 -12.25
C ARG A 63 -6.67 -27.31 -13.11
N ARG A 64 -7.40 -26.34 -12.52
CA ARG A 64 -8.34 -25.48 -13.26
C ARG A 64 -8.15 -24.02 -12.86
N VAL A 65 -7.17 -23.36 -13.45
CA VAL A 65 -6.79 -21.98 -13.13
C VAL A 65 -6.77 -21.09 -14.35
N LEU A 66 -7.12 -19.82 -14.16
CA LEU A 66 -6.97 -18.75 -15.12
C LEU A 66 -6.39 -17.55 -14.37
N CYS A 67 -5.15 -17.19 -14.67
CA CYS A 67 -4.40 -16.19 -13.92
C CYS A 67 -3.74 -15.18 -14.83
N LEU A 68 -3.68 -13.94 -14.37
CA LEU A 68 -2.81 -12.88 -14.85
C LEU A 68 -1.58 -12.86 -13.95
N ASP A 69 -0.41 -13.07 -14.51
CA ASP A 69 0.86 -12.95 -13.81
C ASP A 69 1.48 -11.59 -14.14
N LEU A 70 1.81 -10.83 -13.10
CA LEU A 70 2.37 -9.48 -13.18
C LEU A 70 3.75 -9.47 -12.55
N SER A 71 4.73 -8.89 -13.24
CA SER A 71 6.08 -8.74 -12.70
C SER A 71 6.64 -7.35 -12.96
N TYR A 72 7.31 -6.81 -11.95
CA TYR A 72 8.04 -5.54 -12.01
C TYR A 72 9.53 -5.84 -12.12
N ARG A 73 10.22 -5.06 -12.94
CA ARG A 73 11.67 -5.21 -13.08
C ARG A 73 12.42 -4.62 -11.88
N ARG A 74 11.82 -3.62 -11.23
CA ARG A 74 12.34 -3.00 -10.00
C ARG A 74 11.16 -2.37 -9.24
N PRO A 75 10.85 -2.76 -7.99
CA PRO A 75 11.36 -3.95 -7.32
C PRO A 75 10.89 -5.24 -8.00
N ARG A 76 11.57 -6.36 -7.75
CA ARG A 76 11.17 -7.69 -8.26
C ARG A 76 9.92 -8.21 -7.55
N ALA A 77 8.80 -7.53 -7.70
CA ALA A 77 7.54 -8.07 -7.22
C ALA A 77 6.87 -8.86 -8.34
N THR A 78 6.56 -10.11 -8.09
CA THR A 78 5.84 -10.96 -9.02
C THR A 78 4.59 -11.49 -8.35
N VAL A 79 3.44 -11.23 -8.95
CA VAL A 79 2.12 -11.51 -8.38
C VAL A 79 1.28 -12.24 -9.41
N ALA A 80 0.58 -13.28 -8.99
CA ALA A 80 -0.47 -13.92 -9.77
C ALA A 80 -1.84 -13.43 -9.30
N LEU A 81 -2.64 -12.89 -10.20
CA LEU A 81 -4.05 -12.57 -9.98
C LEU A 81 -4.90 -13.64 -10.63
N CYS A 82 -5.42 -14.56 -9.83
CA CYS A 82 -6.16 -15.70 -10.33
C CYS A 82 -7.67 -15.49 -10.16
N VAL A 83 -8.41 -15.86 -11.19
CA VAL A 83 -9.88 -15.85 -11.18
C VAL A 83 -10.37 -17.00 -10.30
N GLY A 84 -11.24 -16.71 -9.37
CA GLY A 84 -11.90 -17.68 -8.51
C GLY A 84 -13.40 -17.45 -8.47
N ASN A 85 -14.11 -18.38 -7.85
CA ASN A 85 -15.54 -18.26 -7.56
C ASN A 85 -15.73 -18.15 -6.05
N LEU A 86 -16.55 -17.20 -5.64
CA LEU A 86 -16.96 -17.03 -4.24
C LEU A 86 -18.47 -16.84 -4.20
N ARG A 87 -19.19 -17.83 -3.68
CA ARG A 87 -20.67 -17.80 -3.56
C ARG A 87 -21.36 -17.40 -4.90
N GLY A 88 -20.95 -18.01 -5.99
CA GLY A 88 -21.53 -17.75 -7.33
C GLY A 88 -20.95 -16.52 -8.06
N ARG A 89 -20.19 -15.66 -7.38
CA ARG A 89 -19.58 -14.47 -8.00
C ARG A 89 -18.13 -14.72 -8.38
N LEU A 90 -17.72 -14.22 -9.54
CA LEU A 90 -16.32 -14.21 -9.95
C LEU A 90 -15.55 -13.16 -9.14
N VAL A 91 -14.36 -13.53 -8.68
CA VAL A 91 -13.46 -12.68 -7.91
C VAL A 91 -12.03 -12.82 -8.43
N LEU A 92 -11.20 -11.79 -8.23
CA LEU A 92 -9.75 -11.92 -8.35
C LEU A 92 -9.13 -12.18 -6.98
N ARG A 93 -8.16 -13.10 -6.98
CA ARG A 93 -7.37 -13.42 -5.79
C ARG A 93 -5.89 -13.27 -6.10
N ARG A 94 -5.20 -12.52 -5.26
CA ARG A 94 -3.76 -12.29 -5.33
C ARG A 94 -3.01 -13.44 -4.67
N ARG A 95 -1.94 -13.85 -5.31
CA ARG A 95 -0.97 -14.81 -4.79
C ARG A 95 0.44 -14.38 -5.20
N PRO A 96 1.42 -14.32 -4.29
CA PRO A 96 2.82 -14.19 -4.67
C PRO A 96 3.23 -15.38 -5.55
N LEU A 97 3.97 -15.15 -6.62
CA LEU A 97 4.49 -16.23 -7.46
C LEU A 97 5.54 -17.02 -6.67
N GLY A 98 5.44 -18.33 -6.74
CA GLY A 98 6.33 -19.25 -5.97
C GLY A 98 5.89 -19.50 -4.52
N SER A 99 4.87 -18.81 -4.00
CA SER A 99 4.41 -18.96 -2.62
C SER A 99 3.36 -20.07 -2.47
N SER A 100 3.45 -20.83 -1.37
CA SER A 100 2.44 -21.80 -0.94
C SER A 100 1.31 -21.15 -0.12
N GLY A 101 1.45 -19.89 0.32
CA GLY A 101 0.48 -19.15 1.14
C GLY A 101 -0.92 -19.05 0.54
N PRO A 102 -1.96 -18.73 1.34
CA PRO A 102 -3.34 -18.59 0.88
C PRO A 102 -3.47 -17.42 -0.11
N ALA A 103 -4.39 -17.56 -1.08
CA ALA A 103 -4.67 -16.49 -2.02
C ALA A 103 -5.64 -15.48 -1.38
N THR A 104 -5.28 -14.21 -1.36
CA THR A 104 -6.07 -13.11 -0.79
C THR A 104 -6.99 -12.52 -1.85
N ARG A 105 -8.26 -12.26 -1.52
CA ARG A 105 -9.17 -11.53 -2.40
C ARG A 105 -8.70 -10.08 -2.54
N ILE A 106 -8.73 -9.56 -3.77
CA ILE A 106 -8.51 -8.15 -4.04
C ILE A 106 -9.80 -7.48 -4.50
N ALA A 107 -9.83 -6.17 -4.39
CA ALA A 107 -10.87 -5.33 -4.94
C ALA A 107 -10.82 -5.37 -6.46
N ALA A 108 -11.81 -5.97 -7.09
CA ALA A 108 -11.93 -6.07 -8.54
C ALA A 108 -13.38 -6.29 -8.96
N THR A 109 -13.75 -5.71 -10.09
CA THR A 109 -14.97 -6.09 -10.79
C THR A 109 -14.62 -7.13 -11.83
N VAL A 110 -15.20 -8.33 -11.71
CA VAL A 110 -14.98 -9.44 -12.65
C VAL A 110 -16.29 -9.85 -13.28
N THR A 111 -16.36 -9.75 -14.59
CA THR A 111 -17.53 -10.14 -15.38
C THR A 111 -17.16 -11.15 -16.45
N ARG A 112 -18.11 -11.98 -16.86
CA ARG A 112 -17.93 -12.92 -17.96
C ARG A 112 -19.17 -12.94 -18.85
N LYS A 113 -18.95 -12.88 -20.16
CA LYS A 113 -19.96 -13.10 -21.19
C LYS A 113 -19.43 -14.15 -22.16
N ALA A 114 -20.09 -15.28 -22.26
CA ALA A 114 -19.66 -16.45 -23.06
C ALA A 114 -18.18 -16.85 -22.72
N SER A 115 -17.29 -16.80 -23.70
CA SER A 115 -15.86 -17.11 -23.56
C SER A 115 -15.00 -15.90 -23.13
N ARG A 116 -15.59 -14.69 -23.04
CA ARG A 116 -14.88 -13.46 -22.73
C ARG A 116 -15.03 -13.10 -21.25
N LEU A 117 -13.90 -13.03 -20.55
CA LEU A 117 -13.79 -12.56 -19.17
C LEU A 117 -13.21 -11.15 -19.19
N THR A 118 -13.80 -10.27 -18.40
CA THR A 118 -13.25 -8.91 -18.14
C THR A 118 -13.05 -8.73 -16.65
N ALA A 119 -11.88 -8.27 -16.27
CA ALA A 119 -11.57 -7.90 -14.88
C ALA A 119 -11.02 -6.47 -14.84
N THR A 120 -11.55 -5.66 -13.91
CA THR A 120 -11.10 -4.28 -13.67
C THR A 120 -10.68 -4.15 -12.23
N PHE A 121 -9.47 -3.67 -12.00
CA PHE A 121 -8.85 -3.50 -10.68
C PHE A 121 -7.81 -2.39 -10.73
N THR A 122 -7.36 -1.88 -9.57
CA THR A 122 -6.22 -0.96 -9.52
C THR A 122 -4.93 -1.73 -9.23
N PRO A 123 -3.76 -1.29 -9.70
CA PRO A 123 -2.48 -1.89 -9.29
C PRO A 123 -2.35 -1.95 -7.77
N VAL A 124 -2.75 -0.89 -7.09
CA VAL A 124 -2.66 -0.78 -5.63
C VAL A 124 -3.52 -1.82 -4.93
N ASP A 125 -4.71 -2.12 -5.43
CA ASP A 125 -5.56 -3.19 -4.89
C ASP A 125 -4.89 -4.57 -5.00
N ALA A 126 -4.06 -4.73 -6.01
CA ALA A 126 -3.22 -5.91 -6.18
C ALA A 126 -1.93 -5.87 -5.32
N GLY A 127 -1.70 -4.80 -4.55
CA GLY A 127 -0.48 -4.57 -3.79
C GLY A 127 0.72 -4.30 -4.68
N LEU A 128 0.51 -3.60 -5.80
CA LEU A 128 1.51 -3.30 -6.81
C LEU A 128 1.60 -1.78 -7.02
N PRO A 129 2.80 -1.21 -7.19
CA PRO A 129 2.96 0.20 -7.53
C PRO A 129 2.48 0.47 -8.95
N PHE A 130 2.22 1.74 -9.26
CA PHE A 130 2.13 2.19 -10.64
C PHE A 130 3.51 2.12 -11.30
N GLY A 131 3.56 1.85 -12.59
CA GLY A 131 4.81 1.82 -13.35
C GLY A 131 4.81 0.77 -14.46
N SER A 132 5.97 0.62 -15.12
CA SER A 132 6.15 -0.38 -16.17
C SER A 132 6.15 -1.78 -15.58
N LEU A 133 5.29 -2.64 -16.08
CA LEU A 133 5.23 -4.04 -15.69
C LEU A 133 5.32 -4.97 -16.90
N ARG A 134 5.76 -6.19 -16.65
CA ARG A 134 5.59 -7.30 -17.57
C ARG A 134 4.39 -8.11 -17.14
N TRP A 135 3.65 -8.62 -18.09
CA TRP A 135 2.48 -9.42 -17.80
C TRP A 135 2.35 -10.60 -18.76
N SER A 136 1.70 -11.65 -18.26
CA SER A 136 1.28 -12.80 -19.05
C SER A 136 -0.03 -13.35 -18.46
N VAL A 137 -0.81 -13.98 -19.32
CA VAL A 137 -1.97 -14.76 -18.88
C VAL A 137 -1.62 -16.22 -19.01
N ARG A 138 -1.92 -17.01 -18.00
CA ARG A 138 -1.81 -18.48 -18.05
C ARG A 138 -3.12 -19.14 -17.69
N SER A 139 -3.39 -20.23 -18.35
CA SER A 139 -4.50 -21.11 -18.05
C SER A 139 -4.02 -22.54 -17.83
N ARG A 140 -4.81 -23.29 -17.08
CA ARG A 140 -4.66 -24.75 -16.94
C ARG A 140 -6.02 -25.38 -16.77
N TRP A 141 -6.24 -26.51 -17.43
CA TRP A 141 -7.43 -27.30 -17.26
C TRP A 141 -7.11 -28.80 -17.37
N ASP A 142 -7.29 -29.51 -16.27
CA ASP A 142 -7.18 -30.97 -16.14
C ASP A 142 -5.98 -31.62 -16.86
N GLY A 143 -4.80 -31.04 -16.68
CA GLY A 143 -3.54 -31.52 -17.25
C GLY A 143 -3.01 -30.71 -18.43
N GLY A 144 -3.89 -30.03 -19.20
CA GLY A 144 -3.46 -29.10 -20.24
C GLY A 144 -3.11 -27.74 -19.69
N ALA A 145 -2.19 -27.03 -20.35
CA ALA A 145 -1.77 -25.68 -19.98
C ALA A 145 -1.57 -24.81 -21.21
N ASP A 146 -1.87 -23.51 -21.06
CA ASP A 146 -1.64 -22.50 -22.08
C ASP A 146 -1.16 -21.17 -21.45
N ALA A 147 -0.50 -20.33 -22.23
CA ALA A 147 -0.04 -19.02 -21.78
C ALA A 147 0.04 -18.04 -22.95
N LEU A 148 -0.22 -16.77 -22.65
CA LEU A 148 -0.05 -15.64 -23.56
C LEU A 148 0.78 -14.54 -22.90
N PRO A 149 1.92 -14.08 -23.47
CA PRO A 149 2.55 -14.62 -24.67
C PRO A 149 3.06 -16.06 -24.45
N ARG A 150 3.15 -16.84 -25.53
CA ARG A 150 3.71 -18.20 -25.46
C ARG A 150 5.19 -18.17 -25.07
N ARG A 151 5.69 -19.25 -24.45
CA ARG A 151 7.11 -19.41 -24.11
C ARG A 151 7.99 -19.17 -25.33
N GLY A 152 9.06 -18.36 -25.17
CA GLY A 152 9.99 -18.02 -26.24
C GLY A 152 9.68 -16.71 -26.99
N THR A 153 8.51 -16.13 -26.85
CA THR A 153 8.24 -14.77 -27.32
C THR A 153 8.64 -13.74 -26.28
N ILE A 154 9.22 -12.62 -26.72
CA ILE A 154 9.59 -11.51 -25.84
C ILE A 154 8.32 -11.07 -25.11
N ALA A 155 8.29 -11.22 -23.78
CA ALA A 155 7.20 -10.75 -22.96
C ALA A 155 6.95 -9.27 -23.26
N ALA A 156 5.81 -8.94 -23.85
CA ALA A 156 5.48 -7.58 -24.20
C ALA A 156 5.53 -6.70 -22.94
N ARG A 157 6.29 -5.63 -23.04
CA ARG A 157 6.30 -4.61 -21.99
C ARG A 157 5.04 -3.79 -22.11
N ALA A 158 4.08 -4.03 -21.24
CA ALA A 158 3.04 -3.04 -21.03
C ALA A 158 3.68 -1.84 -20.32
N ARG A 159 3.88 -0.74 -21.02
CA ARG A 159 4.05 0.54 -20.35
C ARG A 159 2.67 0.92 -19.77
N LEU A 160 2.35 0.34 -18.66
CA LEU A 160 1.21 0.77 -17.89
C LEU A 160 1.72 1.82 -16.93
N LEU A 161 1.36 3.06 -17.24
CA LEU A 161 1.17 4.07 -16.25
C LEU A 161 2.36 4.91 -15.84
N ALA A 162 2.37 6.10 -16.28
CA ALA A 162 2.69 7.20 -15.39
C ALA A 162 1.60 7.27 -14.31
N THR A 163 1.99 7.50 -13.06
CA THR A 163 1.05 7.92 -12.02
C THR A 163 0.23 9.09 -12.56
N PRO A 164 -1.11 9.12 -12.43
CA PRO A 164 -1.87 10.27 -12.88
C PRO A 164 -1.30 11.54 -12.27
N ARG A 165 -1.26 12.59 -13.05
CA ARG A 165 -0.91 13.90 -12.49
C ARG A 165 -1.83 14.20 -11.30
N CYS A 166 -1.30 14.72 -10.20
CA CYS A 166 -2.04 15.05 -8.97
C CYS A 166 -2.68 13.83 -8.27
N PHE A 167 -2.13 12.64 -8.43
CA PHE A 167 -2.65 11.44 -7.76
C PHE A 167 -2.17 11.37 -6.31
N GLY A 168 -3.09 11.17 -5.38
CA GLY A 168 -2.78 11.06 -3.94
C GLY A 168 -2.15 12.33 -3.39
N ALA A 169 -1.11 12.18 -2.59
CA ALA A 169 -0.40 13.24 -1.91
C ALA A 169 0.06 14.41 -2.82
N ALA A 170 0.29 14.12 -4.11
CA ALA A 170 0.67 15.15 -5.10
C ALA A 170 -0.38 16.23 -5.30
N ALA A 171 -1.66 15.96 -5.00
CA ALA A 171 -2.72 16.95 -5.13
C ALA A 171 -2.65 18.06 -4.07
N LEU A 172 -1.89 17.86 -2.99
CA LEU A 172 -1.68 18.84 -1.92
C LEU A 172 -0.20 19.29 -1.83
N ASP A 173 0.64 19.00 -2.83
CA ASP A 173 2.01 19.51 -2.85
C ASP A 173 2.01 21.03 -3.14
N ALA A 174 2.28 21.82 -2.10
CA ALA A 174 2.32 23.27 -2.21
C ALA A 174 3.46 23.78 -3.13
N ARG A 175 4.53 23.01 -3.31
CA ARG A 175 5.65 23.37 -4.19
C ARG A 175 5.31 23.20 -5.68
N THR A 176 4.40 22.30 -5.99
CA THR A 176 3.93 22.01 -7.35
C THR A 176 2.41 21.94 -7.38
N PRO A 177 1.70 23.08 -7.20
CA PRO A 177 0.25 23.11 -7.19
C PRO A 177 -0.34 22.42 -8.42
N CYS A 178 -1.29 21.55 -8.19
CA CYS A 178 -1.71 20.63 -9.22
C CYS A 178 -3.20 20.27 -9.07
N THR A 179 -3.93 20.32 -10.16
CA THR A 179 -5.32 19.86 -10.24
C THR A 179 -5.49 18.87 -11.38
N ASN A 180 -6.32 17.85 -11.14
CA ASN A 180 -6.71 16.90 -12.18
C ASN A 180 -8.21 16.61 -12.10
N PRO A 181 -9.01 17.23 -12.99
CA PRO A 181 -10.46 17.05 -13.01
C PRO A 181 -10.89 15.59 -13.17
N ALA A 182 -10.09 14.76 -13.83
CA ALA A 182 -10.39 13.33 -14.01
C ALA A 182 -10.40 12.55 -12.69
N LEU A 183 -9.75 13.06 -11.64
CA LEU A 183 -9.71 12.43 -10.32
C LEU A 183 -10.84 12.90 -9.37
N ARG A 184 -11.64 13.88 -9.77
CA ARG A 184 -12.64 14.54 -8.90
C ARG A 184 -13.68 13.58 -8.31
N ALA A 185 -14.08 12.57 -9.05
CA ALA A 185 -15.05 11.55 -8.61
C ALA A 185 -14.42 10.15 -8.49
N VAL A 186 -13.09 10.08 -8.41
CA VAL A 186 -12.36 8.82 -8.22
C VAL A 186 -12.08 8.60 -6.74
N VAL A 187 -12.24 7.37 -6.28
CA VAL A 187 -11.82 6.92 -4.95
C VAL A 187 -11.11 5.57 -5.08
N THR A 188 -9.85 5.54 -4.72
CA THR A 188 -9.02 4.33 -4.82
C THR A 188 -8.17 4.17 -3.55
N PRO A 189 -8.30 3.04 -2.83
CA PRO A 189 -9.42 2.08 -2.88
C PRO A 189 -10.74 2.72 -2.43
N THR A 190 -11.86 2.05 -2.65
CA THR A 190 -13.11 2.47 -1.99
C THR A 190 -13.06 2.14 -0.49
N PRO A 191 -13.89 2.74 0.39
CA PRO A 191 -13.88 2.42 1.82
C PRO A 191 -14.00 0.93 2.11
N GLU A 192 -14.93 0.22 1.43
CA GLU A 192 -15.07 -1.24 1.57
C GLU A 192 -13.81 -1.99 1.13
N GLN A 193 -13.14 -1.53 0.11
CA GLN A 193 -11.96 -2.16 -0.48
C GLN A 193 -10.70 -1.90 0.32
N ALA A 194 -10.63 -0.79 1.02
CA ALA A 194 -9.47 -0.40 1.83
C ALA A 194 -9.11 -1.44 2.90
N LEU A 195 -10.13 -2.13 3.44
CA LEU A 195 -9.97 -3.18 4.44
C LEU A 195 -9.42 -4.50 3.87
N LEU A 196 -9.40 -4.65 2.53
CA LEU A 196 -8.93 -5.86 1.85
C LEU A 196 -7.47 -5.78 1.42
N THR A 197 -6.72 -4.76 1.83
CA THR A 197 -5.33 -4.56 1.43
C THR A 197 -4.46 -5.71 1.96
N PRO A 198 -3.64 -6.37 1.09
CA PRO A 198 -2.72 -7.40 1.53
C PRO A 198 -1.67 -6.83 2.48
N GLY A 199 -1.34 -7.58 3.53
CA GLY A 199 -0.22 -7.24 4.41
C GLY A 199 1.15 -7.39 3.74
N GLU A 200 2.17 -6.84 4.37
CA GLU A 200 3.57 -7.03 3.97
C GLU A 200 4.03 -8.45 4.34
N PRO A 201 5.08 -8.98 3.66
CA PRO A 201 5.69 -10.24 4.09
C PRO A 201 6.41 -10.03 5.42
N CYS A 202 5.96 -10.76 6.44
CA CYS A 202 6.58 -10.77 7.76
C CYS A 202 7.13 -12.15 8.06
N ASP A 203 8.16 -12.20 8.87
CA ASP A 203 8.76 -13.45 9.32
C ASP A 203 7.81 -14.16 10.31
N VAL A 204 7.76 -15.47 10.19
CA VAL A 204 7.02 -16.34 11.13
C VAL A 204 7.97 -16.89 12.21
N VAL A 205 9.22 -16.41 12.24
CA VAL A 205 10.27 -16.95 13.10
C VAL A 205 10.41 -16.11 14.36
N PRO A 206 10.55 -16.75 15.50
CA PRO A 206 10.47 -16.11 16.78
C PRO A 206 11.77 -15.35 17.14
N TYR A 207 11.79 -14.08 16.87
CA TYR A 207 12.43 -13.22 17.85
C TYR A 207 11.40 -13.08 18.98
N PRO A 208 11.73 -13.37 20.24
CA PRO A 208 10.73 -13.32 21.29
C PRO A 208 9.97 -12.01 21.27
N MET A 209 8.63 -12.09 21.15
CA MET A 209 7.69 -10.97 21.09
C MET A 209 7.74 -10.06 19.86
N LEU A 210 8.62 -10.27 18.88
CA LEU A 210 8.71 -9.46 17.67
C LEU A 210 8.24 -10.24 16.43
N ILE A 211 7.62 -9.53 15.50
CA ILE A 211 7.28 -10.03 14.16
C ILE A 211 7.89 -9.07 13.14
N PRO A 212 9.17 -9.25 12.78
CA PRO A 212 9.82 -8.39 11.80
C PRO A 212 9.20 -8.55 10.42
N CYS A 213 8.90 -7.44 9.75
CA CYS A 213 8.41 -7.44 8.37
C CYS A 213 9.44 -6.75 7.47
N HIS A 214 9.65 -7.30 6.29
CA HIS A 214 10.75 -6.90 5.42
C HIS A 214 10.28 -6.12 4.19
N LEU A 215 10.90 -4.98 3.96
CA LEU A 215 10.62 -4.06 2.86
C LEU A 215 11.92 -3.70 2.12
N GLY A 216 11.78 -3.00 1.00
CA GLY A 216 12.90 -2.51 0.23
C GLY A 216 13.58 -3.59 -0.60
N VAL A 217 14.90 -3.51 -0.71
CA VAL A 217 15.69 -4.41 -1.56
C VAL A 217 16.10 -5.69 -0.81
N ALA A 218 16.54 -6.70 -1.55
CA ALA A 218 17.10 -7.91 -0.95
C ALA A 218 18.37 -7.58 -0.12
N PRO A 219 18.68 -8.37 0.94
CA PRO A 219 19.86 -8.11 1.79
C PRO A 219 21.15 -7.90 1.01
N SER A 220 21.41 -8.72 -0.02
CA SER A 220 22.60 -8.63 -0.87
C SER A 220 22.67 -7.38 -1.76
N GLN A 221 21.58 -6.64 -1.87
CA GLN A 221 21.50 -5.42 -2.69
C GLN A 221 21.41 -4.15 -1.83
N ALA A 222 21.33 -4.32 -0.52
CA ALA A 222 21.16 -3.21 0.41
C ALA A 222 22.44 -2.39 0.57
N ARG A 223 22.31 -1.08 0.46
CA ARG A 223 23.38 -0.13 0.81
C ARG A 223 23.35 0.22 2.30
N GLU A 224 22.16 0.16 2.88
CA GLU A 224 21.92 0.49 4.29
C GLU A 224 20.76 -0.37 4.82
N TRP A 225 20.85 -0.74 6.09
CA TRP A 225 19.76 -1.37 6.83
C TRP A 225 19.10 -0.33 7.72
N VAL A 226 17.79 -0.29 7.68
CA VAL A 226 16.94 0.71 8.34
C VAL A 226 15.85 -0.02 9.11
N ALA A 227 15.52 0.47 10.32
CA ALA A 227 14.36 -0.03 11.05
C ALA A 227 13.18 0.96 10.99
N LEU A 228 11.96 0.42 11.07
CA LEU A 228 10.73 1.17 11.32
C LEU A 228 10.10 0.58 12.58
N VAL A 229 10.02 1.37 13.65
CA VAL A 229 9.60 0.88 14.97
C VAL A 229 8.46 1.72 15.52
N GLY A 230 7.48 1.08 16.16
CA GLY A 230 6.36 1.74 16.81
C GLY A 230 5.09 0.88 16.85
N ASP A 231 3.95 1.55 16.95
CA ASP A 231 2.65 0.89 16.96
C ASP A 231 2.06 0.67 15.54
N SER A 232 0.75 0.52 15.43
CA SER A 232 0.07 0.38 14.13
C SER A 232 0.22 1.63 13.24
N HIS A 233 0.54 2.80 13.83
CA HIS A 233 0.83 4.02 13.08
C HIS A 233 2.25 4.01 12.47
N ALA A 234 3.20 3.26 13.02
CA ALA A 234 4.43 2.92 12.29
C ALA A 234 4.13 1.94 11.15
N GLU A 235 3.25 0.95 11.36
CA GLU A 235 2.91 -0.02 10.32
C GLU A 235 2.35 0.63 9.05
N HIS A 236 1.47 1.61 9.15
CA HIS A 236 0.86 2.24 7.99
C HIS A 236 1.84 3.06 7.13
N TRP A 237 3.03 3.40 7.66
CA TRP A 237 4.11 4.05 6.90
C TRP A 237 4.94 3.07 6.07
N ARG A 238 4.78 1.76 6.23
CA ARG A 238 5.54 0.74 5.49
C ARG A 238 5.55 1.00 3.99
N ALA A 239 4.41 1.35 3.41
CA ALA A 239 4.32 1.54 1.96
C ALA A 239 5.04 2.80 1.47
N ALA A 240 5.03 3.90 2.24
CA ALA A 240 5.81 5.10 1.96
C ALA A 240 7.31 4.82 2.08
N LEU A 241 7.69 4.12 3.14
CA LEU A 241 9.09 3.79 3.40
C LEU A 241 9.64 2.76 2.39
N ASP A 242 8.80 1.85 1.87
CA ASP A 242 9.20 0.95 0.78
C ASP A 242 9.58 1.72 -0.49
N VAL A 243 8.85 2.78 -0.84
CA VAL A 243 9.21 3.67 -1.97
C VAL A 243 10.58 4.31 -1.76
N VAL A 244 10.85 4.82 -0.55
CA VAL A 244 12.15 5.37 -0.16
C VAL A 244 13.24 4.31 -0.24
N ALA A 245 12.96 3.14 0.33
CA ALA A 245 13.88 2.03 0.39
C ALA A 245 14.28 1.52 -1.01
N GLN A 246 13.35 1.47 -1.94
CA GLN A 246 13.65 1.14 -3.34
C GLN A 246 14.56 2.19 -3.99
N ALA A 247 14.27 3.48 -3.76
CA ALA A 247 15.05 4.59 -4.34
C ALA A 247 16.48 4.65 -3.77
N ARG A 248 16.63 4.49 -2.44
CA ARG A 248 17.91 4.56 -1.72
C ARG A 248 18.65 3.22 -1.69
N ARG A 249 18.04 2.13 -2.17
CA ARG A 249 18.54 0.75 -2.04
C ARG A 249 18.73 0.36 -0.58
N TRP A 250 17.75 0.62 0.24
CA TRP A 250 17.71 0.22 1.64
C TRP A 250 17.03 -1.14 1.83
N ARG A 251 17.48 -1.88 2.82
CA ARG A 251 16.74 -2.97 3.44
C ARG A 251 16.05 -2.42 4.67
N VAL A 252 14.73 -2.47 4.73
CA VAL A 252 13.96 -2.01 5.89
C VAL A 252 13.40 -3.20 6.64
N VAL A 253 13.56 -3.16 7.96
CA VAL A 253 12.92 -4.11 8.90
C VAL A 253 11.91 -3.32 9.72
N SER A 254 10.63 -3.66 9.56
CA SER A 254 9.55 -3.04 10.32
C SER A 254 9.20 -3.91 11.53
N ILE A 255 9.37 -3.35 12.71
CA ILE A 255 9.05 -3.94 14.02
C ILE A 255 7.92 -3.11 14.61
N ALA A 256 6.69 -3.59 14.47
CA ALA A 256 5.51 -2.88 14.93
C ALA A 256 4.59 -3.78 15.75
N ARG A 257 4.00 -3.22 16.81
CA ARG A 257 2.98 -3.88 17.63
C ARG A 257 1.81 -2.94 17.84
N ALA A 258 0.61 -3.35 17.44
CA ALA A 258 -0.60 -2.54 17.56
C ALA A 258 -0.78 -1.99 18.98
N GLY A 259 -0.98 -0.68 19.10
CA GLY A 259 -1.16 0.04 20.36
C GLY A 259 0.09 0.12 21.26
N CYS A 260 1.25 -0.35 20.82
CA CYS A 260 2.51 -0.32 21.57
C CYS A 260 3.52 0.64 20.93
N PRO A 261 3.49 1.93 21.21
CA PRO A 261 4.52 2.85 20.75
C PRO A 261 5.86 2.58 21.40
N LEU A 262 6.95 3.02 20.77
CA LEU A 262 8.29 2.95 21.35
C LEU A 262 8.43 4.04 22.40
N THR A 263 8.24 3.68 23.69
CA THR A 263 8.22 4.60 24.83
C THR A 263 8.68 3.92 26.13
N ASP A 264 9.18 4.71 27.08
CA ASP A 264 9.47 4.23 28.44
C ASP A 264 8.30 4.41 29.41
N ARG A 265 7.15 4.95 28.95
CA ARG A 265 5.97 5.10 29.78
C ARG A 265 4.98 3.98 29.54
N PRO A 266 4.40 3.40 30.61
CA PRO A 266 3.33 2.42 30.47
C PRO A 266 2.12 3.02 29.75
N VAL A 267 1.58 2.28 28.79
CA VAL A 267 0.33 2.64 28.11
C VAL A 267 -0.87 2.35 29.00
N ARG A 268 -1.81 3.29 29.08
CA ARG A 268 -3.01 3.18 29.96
C ARG A 268 -4.27 2.74 29.28
N HIS A 269 -4.27 2.68 27.95
CA HIS A 269 -5.45 2.22 27.18
C HIS A 269 -5.54 0.68 27.12
N PHE A 270 -4.57 -0.03 27.70
CA PHE A 270 -4.58 -1.47 27.83
C PHE A 270 -4.83 -1.92 29.27
N PRO A 271 -5.40 -3.13 29.48
CA PRO A 271 -5.34 -3.81 30.76
C PRO A 271 -3.89 -4.02 31.21
N ALA A 272 -3.66 -4.13 32.51
CA ALA A 272 -2.30 -4.18 33.10
C ALA A 272 -1.40 -5.27 32.46
N ALA A 273 -1.94 -6.46 32.19
CA ALA A 273 -1.18 -7.54 31.54
C ALA A 273 -0.71 -7.14 30.13
N GLN A 274 -1.57 -6.55 29.32
CA GLN A 274 -1.24 -6.08 27.98
C GLN A 274 -0.26 -4.90 28.01
N ALA A 275 -0.38 -4.00 29.01
CA ALA A 275 0.55 -2.92 29.21
C ALA A 275 1.97 -3.45 29.55
N ALA A 276 2.06 -4.48 30.40
CA ALA A 276 3.31 -5.16 30.70
C ALA A 276 3.94 -5.87 29.47
N GLU A 277 3.12 -6.52 28.66
CA GLU A 277 3.57 -7.09 27.38
C GLU A 277 4.09 -6.01 26.43
N CYS A 278 3.47 -4.82 26.40
CA CYS A 278 3.92 -3.70 25.58
C CYS A 278 5.30 -3.21 26.06
N GLN A 279 5.55 -3.15 27.36
CA GLN A 279 6.87 -2.83 27.93
C GLN A 279 7.91 -3.90 27.55
N SER A 280 7.57 -5.18 27.66
CA SER A 280 8.44 -6.28 27.26
C SER A 280 8.77 -6.21 25.76
N TRP A 281 7.80 -5.85 24.92
CA TRP A 281 8.02 -5.61 23.49
C TRP A 281 9.00 -4.44 23.26
N ASN A 282 8.89 -3.35 24.02
CA ASN A 282 9.81 -2.22 23.95
C ASN A 282 11.24 -2.62 24.28
N VAL A 283 11.43 -3.47 25.29
CA VAL A 283 12.76 -4.03 25.65
C VAL A 283 13.28 -4.90 24.50
N ALA A 284 12.46 -5.81 23.98
CA ALA A 284 12.82 -6.69 22.87
C ALA A 284 13.18 -5.90 21.59
N ALA A 285 12.46 -4.83 21.28
CA ALA A 285 12.74 -3.99 20.11
C ALA A 285 14.10 -3.27 20.23
N ARG A 286 14.45 -2.77 21.41
CA ARG A 286 15.79 -2.18 21.67
C ARG A 286 16.89 -3.22 21.61
N GLN A 287 16.67 -4.40 22.19
CA GLN A 287 17.63 -5.51 22.13
C GLN A 287 17.86 -5.94 20.68
N TRP A 288 16.79 -6.06 19.89
CA TRP A 288 16.91 -6.37 18.46
C TRP A 288 17.78 -5.34 17.73
N LEU A 289 17.62 -4.05 18.02
CA LEU A 289 18.47 -2.99 17.44
C LEU A 289 19.93 -3.11 17.90
N ALA A 290 20.19 -3.54 19.13
CA ALA A 290 21.55 -3.79 19.63
C ALA A 290 22.20 -4.98 18.93
N ASP A 291 21.44 -6.05 18.71
CA ASP A 291 21.87 -7.27 18.01
C ASP A 291 22.08 -7.07 16.50
N HIS A 292 21.60 -5.93 15.96
CA HIS A 292 21.71 -5.60 14.53
C HIS A 292 22.48 -4.29 14.32
N PRO A 293 23.78 -4.25 14.61
CA PRO A 293 24.60 -3.02 14.57
C PRO A 293 24.70 -2.39 13.18
N GLN A 294 24.35 -3.12 12.11
CA GLN A 294 24.24 -2.59 10.75
C GLN A 294 23.05 -1.63 10.59
N VAL A 295 22.07 -1.64 11.51
CA VAL A 295 20.95 -0.70 11.53
C VAL A 295 21.38 0.59 12.20
N ARG A 296 21.65 1.62 11.39
CA ARG A 296 22.09 2.94 11.88
C ARG A 296 20.99 3.99 11.81
N THR A 297 19.94 3.73 11.09
CA THR A 297 18.81 4.64 10.88
C THR A 297 17.52 3.97 11.33
N VAL A 298 16.78 4.66 12.20
CA VAL A 298 15.49 4.21 12.73
C VAL A 298 14.43 5.25 12.39
N PHE A 299 13.32 4.80 11.83
CA PHE A 299 12.09 5.59 11.75
C PHE A 299 11.18 5.17 12.89
N VAL A 300 10.56 6.15 13.53
CA VAL A 300 9.57 5.91 14.59
C VAL A 300 8.29 6.67 14.28
N SER A 301 7.15 6.05 14.60
CA SER A 301 5.84 6.69 14.56
C SER A 301 4.94 6.09 15.64
N ALA A 302 4.03 6.88 16.15
CA ALA A 302 3.10 6.49 17.19
C ALA A 302 1.76 7.20 17.03
N HIS A 303 0.69 6.54 17.47
CA HIS A 303 -0.65 7.12 17.49
C HIS A 303 -0.72 8.28 18.49
N HIS A 304 -1.08 9.47 18.04
CA HIS A 304 -1.04 10.71 18.83
C HIS A 304 -2.02 10.73 20.01
N VAL A 305 -3.09 9.92 19.97
CA VAL A 305 -4.05 9.82 21.10
C VAL A 305 -3.74 8.68 22.07
N SER A 306 -2.57 8.06 21.99
CA SER A 306 -2.15 7.06 22.95
C SER A 306 -2.10 7.65 24.37
N LEU A 307 -2.69 6.94 25.33
CA LEU A 307 -2.73 7.36 26.73
C LEU A 307 -1.58 6.73 27.51
N PHE A 308 -0.89 7.53 28.34
CA PHE A 308 0.27 7.09 29.11
C PHE A 308 0.10 7.37 30.60
N ALA A 309 0.86 6.63 31.40
CA ALA A 309 1.07 6.97 32.80
C ALA A 309 2.23 8.00 32.88
N GLY A 310 1.92 9.22 33.27
CA GLY A 310 2.86 10.32 33.38
C GLY A 310 3.09 11.08 32.05
N ASP A 311 4.23 11.76 31.96
CA ASP A 311 4.58 12.62 30.83
C ASP A 311 4.97 11.80 29.60
N ALA A 312 4.13 11.86 28.56
CA ALA A 312 4.33 11.17 27.30
C ALA A 312 5.55 11.69 26.55
N VAL A 313 5.76 13.01 26.52
CA VAL A 313 6.90 13.65 25.84
C VAL A 313 8.23 13.17 26.44
N ALA A 314 8.34 13.18 27.77
CA ALA A 314 9.50 12.67 28.47
C ALA A 314 9.69 11.16 28.21
N GLY A 315 8.62 10.38 28.15
CA GLY A 315 8.70 8.95 27.87
C GLY A 315 9.23 8.62 26.48
N TYR A 316 8.84 9.36 25.47
CA TYR A 316 9.37 9.19 24.10
C TYR A 316 10.85 9.58 24.04
N ARG A 317 11.23 10.71 24.63
CA ARG A 317 12.63 11.18 24.64
C ARG A 317 13.55 10.18 25.34
N SER A 318 13.16 9.69 26.52
CA SER A 318 13.91 8.68 27.26
C SER A 318 14.09 7.40 26.43
N ALA A 319 13.01 6.93 25.78
CA ALA A 319 13.07 5.76 24.93
C ALA A 319 14.06 5.91 23.75
N TRP A 320 14.12 7.09 23.12
CA TRP A 320 15.05 7.33 22.02
C TRP A 320 16.50 7.47 22.51
N GLN A 321 16.71 8.12 23.65
CA GLN A 321 18.03 8.24 24.28
C GLN A 321 18.61 6.87 24.65
N SER A 322 17.74 5.92 25.05
CA SER A 322 18.14 4.55 25.40
C SER A 322 18.37 3.63 24.20
N LEU A 323 18.19 4.09 22.96
CA LEU A 323 18.54 3.31 21.78
C LEU A 323 20.05 3.08 21.71
N PRO A 324 20.48 1.89 21.24
CA PRO A 324 21.89 1.52 21.22
C PRO A 324 22.72 2.51 20.37
N SER A 325 24.00 2.62 20.67
CA SER A 325 24.93 3.61 20.09
C SER A 325 25.15 3.46 18.59
N ASN A 326 24.87 2.29 18.02
CA ASN A 326 24.88 2.09 16.57
C ASN A 326 23.77 2.88 15.86
N VAL A 327 22.68 3.26 16.56
CA VAL A 327 21.61 4.09 16.01
C VAL A 327 22.08 5.54 15.97
N GLN A 328 22.37 6.03 14.77
CA GLN A 328 22.92 7.36 14.51
C GLN A 328 21.87 8.37 14.05
N ARG A 329 20.74 7.91 13.52
CA ARG A 329 19.64 8.75 13.03
C ARG A 329 18.31 8.19 13.46
N ILE A 330 17.46 9.05 14.01
CA ILE A 330 16.10 8.72 14.46
C ILE A 330 15.15 9.69 13.76
N TYR A 331 14.47 9.23 12.73
CA TYR A 331 13.45 10.00 12.04
C TYR A 331 12.10 9.79 12.71
N VAL A 332 11.53 10.86 13.23
CA VAL A 332 10.24 10.86 13.92
C VAL A 332 9.16 11.35 12.97
N LEU A 333 8.30 10.45 12.54
CA LEU A 333 7.20 10.77 11.63
C LEU A 333 6.02 11.32 12.44
N ARG A 334 5.59 12.56 12.12
CA ARG A 334 4.35 13.11 12.67
C ARG A 334 3.19 12.21 12.32
N ASP A 335 2.29 12.03 13.27
CA ASP A 335 1.11 11.19 13.05
C ASP A 335 0.14 11.79 12.03
N THR A 336 -0.71 10.94 11.51
CA THR A 336 -1.67 11.22 10.44
C THR A 336 -2.98 11.75 11.01
N PRO A 337 -3.84 12.41 10.20
CA PRO A 337 -5.14 12.81 10.67
C PRO A 337 -5.99 11.61 11.09
N MET A 338 -6.86 11.82 12.06
CA MET A 338 -7.89 10.86 12.45
C MET A 338 -9.28 11.32 11.99
N ARG A 339 -10.20 10.38 11.83
CA ARG A 339 -11.61 10.69 11.59
C ARG A 339 -12.29 10.98 12.90
N VAL A 340 -12.77 12.20 13.05
CA VAL A 340 -13.59 12.61 14.17
C VAL A 340 -15.05 12.24 13.93
N ASN A 341 -15.49 12.34 12.67
CA ASN A 341 -16.84 11.99 12.27
C ASN A 341 -16.92 10.58 11.70
N LEU A 342 -17.49 9.64 12.42
CA LEU A 342 -17.70 8.26 11.99
C LEU A 342 -18.54 8.11 10.71
N LYS A 343 -19.30 9.15 10.30
CA LYS A 343 -20.09 9.17 9.07
C LYS A 343 -19.28 9.54 7.83
N THR A 344 -17.98 9.82 7.94
CA THR A 344 -17.13 10.22 6.82
C THR A 344 -17.07 9.15 5.73
N SER A 345 -16.95 7.88 6.09
CA SER A 345 -17.00 6.75 5.13
C SER A 345 -18.31 6.71 4.37
N THR A 346 -19.44 6.87 5.06
CA THR A 346 -20.78 6.92 4.45
C THR A 346 -20.93 8.12 3.50
N CYS A 347 -20.36 9.28 3.86
CA CYS A 347 -20.32 10.44 2.99
C CYS A 347 -19.58 10.12 1.68
N VAL A 348 -18.37 9.53 1.79
CA VAL A 348 -17.56 9.14 0.63
C VAL A 348 -18.32 8.15 -0.27
N GLU A 349 -18.92 7.11 0.31
CA GLU A 349 -19.66 6.10 -0.45
C GLU A 349 -20.89 6.67 -1.16
N ARG A 350 -21.66 7.51 -0.49
CA ARG A 350 -22.85 8.17 -1.05
C ARG A 350 -22.45 9.01 -2.27
N ARG A 351 -21.40 9.83 -2.14
CA ARG A 351 -20.95 10.69 -3.24
C ARG A 351 -20.34 9.88 -4.38
N LEU A 352 -19.63 8.80 -4.07
CA LEU A 352 -19.08 7.88 -5.06
C LEU A 352 -20.19 7.22 -5.90
N ARG A 353 -21.26 6.73 -5.25
CA ARG A 353 -22.45 6.16 -5.94
C ARG A 353 -23.13 7.20 -6.84
N ALA A 354 -23.22 8.44 -6.37
CA ALA A 354 -23.79 9.56 -7.13
C ALA A 354 -22.86 10.13 -8.21
N LYS A 355 -21.64 9.60 -8.37
CA LYS A 355 -20.59 10.11 -9.29
C LYS A 355 -20.26 11.60 -9.07
N GLN A 356 -20.39 12.08 -7.84
CA GLN A 356 -20.13 13.46 -7.45
C GLN A 356 -18.69 13.65 -6.95
N ALA A 357 -18.20 14.90 -7.01
CA ALA A 357 -16.94 15.26 -6.40
C ALA A 357 -16.95 14.96 -4.90
N ILE A 358 -15.89 14.32 -4.39
CA ILE A 358 -15.80 13.88 -2.99
C ILE A 358 -14.95 14.87 -2.19
N GLY A 359 -13.67 14.84 -2.33
CA GLY A 359 -12.70 15.77 -1.77
C GLY A 359 -13.17 16.48 -0.49
N PHE A 360 -13.19 17.79 -0.55
CA PHE A 360 -13.54 18.66 0.57
C PHE A 360 -14.99 18.58 1.06
N ARG A 361 -15.89 17.98 0.29
CA ARG A 361 -17.30 17.83 0.70
C ARG A 361 -17.52 16.86 1.86
N CYS A 362 -16.55 15.96 2.10
CA CYS A 362 -16.55 15.04 3.24
C CYS A 362 -15.35 15.30 4.16
N ALA A 363 -14.73 16.47 4.04
CA ALA A 363 -13.56 16.84 4.83
C ALA A 363 -13.93 17.13 6.28
N GLU A 364 -12.97 16.91 7.16
CA GLU A 364 -13.06 17.25 8.58
C GLU A 364 -12.20 18.48 8.89
N PRO A 365 -12.55 19.27 9.92
CA PRO A 365 -11.71 20.39 10.36
C PRO A 365 -10.32 19.86 10.76
N ARG A 366 -9.27 20.52 10.27
CA ARG A 366 -7.89 20.12 10.59
C ARG A 366 -7.61 20.15 12.10
N ALA A 367 -8.12 21.16 12.79
CA ALA A 367 -7.92 21.30 14.24
C ALA A 367 -8.45 20.09 15.03
N SER A 368 -9.55 19.48 14.58
CA SER A 368 -10.12 18.28 15.21
C SER A 368 -9.45 17.00 14.73
N ALA A 369 -9.10 16.93 13.43
CA ALA A 369 -8.52 15.72 12.85
C ALA A 369 -7.03 15.56 13.17
N MET A 370 -6.34 16.63 13.56
CA MET A 370 -4.91 16.66 13.93
C MET A 370 -4.75 17.25 15.34
N PRO A 371 -5.15 16.52 16.39
CA PRO A 371 -4.94 16.98 17.77
C PRO A 371 -3.45 17.06 18.13
N PRO A 372 -3.08 17.53 19.34
CA PRO A 372 -1.69 17.52 19.82
C PRO A 372 -1.04 16.14 19.67
N ASP A 373 0.21 16.12 19.26
CA ASP A 373 0.98 14.89 19.00
C ASP A 373 2.20 14.85 19.94
N PRO A 374 2.11 14.27 21.14
CA PRO A 374 3.20 14.21 22.11
C PRO A 374 4.46 13.53 21.56
N HIS A 375 4.32 12.56 20.66
CA HIS A 375 5.44 11.91 19.98
C HIS A 375 6.21 12.89 19.09
N PHE A 376 5.49 13.68 18.30
CA PHE A 376 6.12 14.70 17.46
C PHE A 376 6.65 15.89 18.26
N ASP A 377 5.96 16.30 19.32
CA ASP A 377 6.41 17.37 20.22
C ASP A 377 7.72 16.97 20.93
N ALA A 378 7.87 15.71 21.32
CA ALA A 378 9.11 15.16 21.86
C ALA A 378 10.29 15.29 20.87
N ALA A 379 10.03 15.12 19.58
CA ALA A 379 11.06 15.23 18.55
C ALA A 379 11.43 16.68 18.22
N ARG A 380 10.53 17.62 18.45
CA ARG A 380 10.79 19.06 18.25
C ARG A 380 11.50 19.71 19.42
N ALA A 381 11.43 19.10 20.59
CA ALA A 381 12.10 19.61 21.78
C ALA A 381 13.64 19.45 21.63
N PRO A 382 14.44 20.44 22.04
CA PRO A 382 15.91 20.36 21.97
C PRO A 382 16.44 19.20 22.84
N GLY A 383 17.50 18.54 22.37
CA GLY A 383 18.10 17.42 23.12
C GLY A 383 18.96 16.51 22.26
N ASP A 384 18.47 15.30 21.95
CA ASP A 384 19.22 14.28 21.23
C ASP A 384 19.49 14.71 19.76
N PRO A 385 20.76 14.93 19.36
CA PRO A 385 21.10 15.38 17.99
C PRO A 385 20.82 14.33 16.91
N ARG A 386 20.53 13.08 17.29
CA ARG A 386 20.14 12.01 16.37
C ARG A 386 18.71 12.17 15.88
N VAL A 387 17.86 12.87 16.65
CA VAL A 387 16.42 12.99 16.41
C VAL A 387 16.11 14.03 15.34
N ARG A 388 15.34 13.64 14.35
CA ARG A 388 14.94 14.47 13.21
C ARG A 388 13.44 14.35 12.96
N PRO A 389 12.64 15.38 13.29
CA PRO A 389 11.21 15.37 13.04
C PRO A 389 10.90 15.50 11.54
N ILE A 390 9.92 14.73 11.06
CA ILE A 390 9.40 14.80 9.69
C ILE A 390 7.89 15.03 9.75
N ASP A 391 7.44 16.14 9.17
CA ASP A 391 6.03 16.50 9.06
C ASP A 391 5.57 16.46 7.60
N LEU A 392 4.71 15.51 7.28
CA LEU A 392 4.07 15.39 5.98
C LEU A 392 2.57 15.72 6.02
N SER A 393 2.08 16.31 7.12
CA SER A 393 0.65 16.60 7.33
C SER A 393 0.05 17.50 6.26
N ASN A 394 0.84 18.36 5.62
CA ASN A 394 0.38 19.22 4.52
C ASN A 394 0.12 18.47 3.20
N HIS A 395 0.52 17.19 3.10
CA HIS A 395 0.14 16.31 2.01
C HIS A 395 -1.13 15.50 2.32
N LEU A 396 -1.64 15.59 3.54
CA LEU A 396 -2.84 14.92 4.05
C LEU A 396 -4.00 15.90 4.24
N CYS A 397 -3.68 17.12 4.67
CA CYS A 397 -4.63 18.17 5.00
C CYS A 397 -4.23 19.50 4.34
N THR A 398 -5.23 20.33 4.07
CA THR A 398 -5.03 21.76 3.79
C THR A 398 -4.75 22.53 5.10
N ALA A 399 -4.65 23.84 5.03
CA ALA A 399 -4.50 24.69 6.23
C ALA A 399 -5.68 24.51 7.22
N THR A 400 -6.89 24.25 6.72
CA THR A 400 -8.12 24.26 7.54
C THR A 400 -8.85 22.94 7.60
N THR A 401 -8.65 22.02 6.64
CA THR A 401 -9.43 20.78 6.53
C THR A 401 -8.58 19.59 6.14
N CYS A 402 -9.00 18.40 6.57
CA CYS A 402 -8.45 17.12 6.16
C CYS A 402 -9.47 16.36 5.31
N PRO A 403 -9.31 16.34 3.98
CA PRO A 403 -10.22 15.63 3.09
C PRO A 403 -9.99 14.12 3.17
N PRO A 404 -11.05 13.29 3.19
CA PRO A 404 -10.90 11.83 3.24
C PRO A 404 -10.38 11.24 1.93
N VAL A 405 -10.42 12.01 0.84
CA VAL A 405 -9.91 11.62 -0.48
C VAL A 405 -9.08 12.76 -1.04
N VAL A 406 -7.82 12.50 -1.30
CA VAL A 406 -6.85 13.43 -1.88
C VAL A 406 -6.38 12.89 -3.21
N GLY A 407 -6.47 13.68 -4.27
CA GLY A 407 -6.04 13.28 -5.60
C GLY A 407 -6.62 11.93 -6.06
N GLY A 408 -7.88 11.65 -5.74
CA GLY A 408 -8.56 10.40 -6.08
C GLY A 408 -8.16 9.20 -5.22
N VAL A 409 -7.37 9.40 -4.16
CA VAL A 409 -6.94 8.31 -3.26
C VAL A 409 -7.58 8.47 -1.89
N LEU A 410 -8.16 7.40 -1.37
CA LEU A 410 -8.71 7.36 -0.02
C LEU A 410 -7.55 7.43 0.99
N VAL A 411 -7.59 8.40 1.90
CA VAL A 411 -6.51 8.65 2.86
C VAL A 411 -6.48 7.58 3.93
N LEU A 412 -7.57 7.39 4.66
CA LEU A 412 -7.66 6.46 5.79
C LEU A 412 -8.52 5.24 5.45
N LYS A 413 -8.07 4.04 5.85
CA LYS A 413 -8.83 2.79 5.69
C LYS A 413 -9.91 2.61 6.77
N ASP A 414 -9.67 3.13 7.95
CA ASP A 414 -10.53 3.11 9.13
C ASP A 414 -10.56 4.49 9.80
N SER A 415 -10.60 4.59 11.13
CA SER A 415 -10.63 5.87 11.85
C SER A 415 -9.33 6.68 11.73
N ASP A 416 -8.17 6.02 11.63
CA ASP A 416 -6.87 6.67 11.86
C ASP A 416 -5.71 6.07 11.06
N HIS A 417 -5.86 4.89 10.48
CA HIS A 417 -4.79 4.27 9.72
C HIS A 417 -4.82 4.64 8.23
N LEU A 418 -3.68 5.00 7.67
CA LEU A 418 -3.54 5.24 6.23
C LEU A 418 -3.93 4.02 5.41
N THR A 419 -4.54 4.28 4.25
CA THR A 419 -4.56 3.24 3.21
C THR A 419 -3.16 3.02 2.68
N ARG A 420 -2.85 1.78 2.30
CA ARG A 420 -1.59 1.47 1.62
C ARG A 420 -1.40 2.34 0.37
N ALA A 421 -2.48 2.58 -0.38
CA ALA A 421 -2.47 3.41 -1.56
C ALA A 421 -2.00 4.82 -1.27
N PHE A 422 -2.57 5.46 -0.24
CA PHE A 422 -2.18 6.80 0.11
C PHE A 422 -0.77 6.87 0.68
N SER A 423 -0.43 5.96 1.59
CA SER A 423 0.93 5.83 2.12
C SER A 423 1.97 5.71 1.00
N THR A 424 1.71 4.90 -0.04
CA THR A 424 2.60 4.80 -1.21
C THR A 424 2.82 6.17 -1.88
N THR A 425 1.78 7.00 -1.98
CA THR A 425 1.90 8.33 -2.61
C THR A 425 2.66 9.35 -1.75
N LEU A 426 2.82 9.10 -0.46
CA LEU A 426 3.67 9.89 0.44
C LEU A 426 5.17 9.57 0.27
N GLY A 427 5.52 8.42 -0.29
CA GLY A 427 6.90 7.97 -0.42
C GLY A 427 7.86 8.97 -1.08
N PRO A 428 7.53 9.61 -2.23
CA PRO A 428 8.38 10.63 -2.84
C PRO A 428 8.61 11.86 -1.94
N TYR A 429 7.63 12.21 -1.11
CA TYR A 429 7.70 13.35 -0.18
C TYR A 429 8.52 12.99 1.06
N LEU A 430 8.37 11.75 1.54
CA LEU A 430 9.23 11.21 2.58
C LEU A 430 10.68 11.15 2.12
N LEU A 431 10.94 10.68 0.89
CA LEU A 431 12.29 10.68 0.31
C LEU A 431 12.90 12.09 0.28
N ARG A 432 12.12 13.08 -0.15
CA ARG A 432 12.55 14.49 -0.21
C ARG A 432 12.82 15.09 1.18
N ALA A 433 12.11 14.64 2.20
CA ALA A 433 12.29 15.11 3.59
C ALA A 433 13.56 14.55 4.25
N LEU A 434 14.21 13.57 3.63
CA LEU A 434 15.48 12.99 4.11
C LEU A 434 16.71 13.67 3.51
N ASP A 435 16.53 14.46 2.44
CA ASP A 435 17.57 15.27 1.78
C ASP A 435 17.68 16.64 2.47
#